data_ab8e415e1f3d5f93f6251086283fa3f7
#
_entry.id   ab8e415e1f3d5f93f6251086283fa3f7
#
_cell.length_a   1.000
_cell.length_b   1.000
_cell.length_c   1.000
_cell.angle_alpha   90.00
_cell.angle_beta   90.00
_cell.angle_gamma   90.00
#
_symmetry.space_group_name_H-M   'P 1'
#
loop_
_entity.id
_entity.type
_entity.pdbx_description
1 polymer ?
#
loop_
_entity_poly.entity_id
_entity_poly.type
_entity_poly.pdbx_seq_one_letter_code
_entity_poly.pdbx_strand_id
1 'polypeptide(L)'
;MAYPSNKVRGAKLISWQNDLVREFLSLKKDERLVIKKCRQVGCSFTFAQILFYVAINRPRSTSIYITTTNSAARKFFTDMGEFCKESSLVSLNSSLLEMTFWNGSIIYFKSSESQLRGISCKRGGIMVVDECAFLKSDIWTSILPFTTVSKANTLIASTPWTKRGMYYTFYERALSGDPGYHLIDTRDYDLSYFSSEDQREEYRKI
;
A
#
# COMPACT_ATOMS: atom_id res chain seq x y z
N MET A 1 -8.27 13.13 -17.30
CA MET A 1 -7.15 12.61 -16.49
C MET A 1 -6.80 11.24 -17.06
N ALA A 2 -5.57 11.07 -17.54
CA ALA A 2 -5.17 9.77 -18.08
C ALA A 2 -4.93 8.82 -16.92
N TYR A 3 -5.67 7.72 -16.88
CA TYR A 3 -5.37 6.53 -16.09
C TYR A 3 -3.91 6.14 -16.37
N PRO A 4 -3.10 5.73 -15.38
CA PRO A 4 -1.81 5.14 -15.69
C PRO A 4 -2.09 4.01 -16.66
N SER A 5 -1.67 4.19 -17.91
CA SER A 5 -1.99 3.24 -18.97
C SER A 5 -1.51 1.85 -18.47
N ASN A 6 -2.30 0.81 -18.78
CA ASN A 6 -1.98 -0.61 -18.51
C ASN A 6 -0.61 -1.06 -19.09
N LYS A 7 0.24 -0.14 -19.47
CA LYS A 7 1.48 -0.32 -20.21
C LYS A 7 2.74 0.15 -19.50
N VAL A 8 2.78 0.16 -18.19
CA VAL A 8 4.08 0.18 -17.55
C VAL A 8 4.65 -1.23 -17.66
N ARG A 9 5.56 -1.43 -18.60
CA ARG A 9 6.20 -2.72 -18.98
C ARG A 9 5.25 -3.81 -19.50
N GLY A 10 4.13 -3.48 -20.15
CA GLY A 10 3.27 -4.48 -20.79
C GLY A 10 2.48 -5.39 -19.85
N ALA A 11 2.61 -5.24 -18.54
CA ALA A 11 1.84 -6.02 -17.58
C ALA A 11 0.43 -5.43 -17.45
N LYS A 12 -0.58 -6.23 -17.79
CA LYS A 12 -1.98 -5.89 -17.51
C LYS A 12 -2.28 -6.16 -16.05
N LEU A 13 -3.00 -5.25 -15.39
CA LEU A 13 -3.60 -5.53 -14.11
C LEU A 13 -4.64 -6.64 -14.27
N ILE A 14 -4.64 -7.59 -13.35
CA ILE A 14 -5.68 -8.62 -13.25
C ILE A 14 -6.91 -8.09 -12.50
N SER A 15 -7.98 -8.86 -12.46
CA SER A 15 -9.29 -8.40 -11.96
C SER A 15 -9.21 -7.73 -10.58
N TRP A 16 -8.69 -8.43 -9.57
CA TRP A 16 -8.62 -7.89 -8.21
C TRP A 16 -7.72 -6.64 -8.09
N GLN A 17 -6.64 -6.56 -8.89
CA GLN A 17 -5.78 -5.38 -8.93
C GLN A 17 -6.49 -4.17 -9.54
N ASN A 18 -7.29 -4.40 -10.59
CA ASN A 18 -8.13 -3.36 -11.18
C ASN A 18 -9.17 -2.86 -10.16
N ASP A 19 -9.78 -3.77 -9.40
CA ASP A 19 -10.77 -3.42 -8.39
C ASP A 19 -10.11 -2.69 -7.22
N LEU A 20 -8.91 -3.10 -6.79
CA LEU A 20 -8.13 -2.35 -5.79
C LEU A 20 -7.87 -0.90 -6.23
N VAL A 21 -7.43 -0.71 -7.48
CA VAL A 21 -7.19 0.64 -8.01
C VAL A 21 -8.51 1.42 -8.11
N ARG A 22 -9.59 0.80 -8.58
CA ARG A 22 -10.90 1.45 -8.68
C ARG A 22 -11.43 1.87 -7.32
N GLU A 23 -11.37 0.98 -6.33
CA GLU A 23 -11.78 1.26 -4.97
C GLU A 23 -10.94 2.38 -4.35
N PHE A 24 -9.61 2.32 -4.51
CA PHE A 24 -8.72 3.41 -4.07
C PHE A 24 -9.11 4.76 -4.68
N LEU A 25 -9.45 4.81 -5.96
CA LEU A 25 -9.83 6.05 -6.64
C LEU A 25 -11.20 6.60 -6.19
N SER A 26 -12.07 5.74 -5.65
CA SER A 26 -13.39 6.12 -5.12
C SER A 26 -13.33 6.65 -3.68
N LEU A 27 -12.24 6.40 -2.95
CA LEU A 27 -12.10 6.80 -1.56
C LEU A 27 -12.25 8.31 -1.38
N LYS A 28 -13.06 8.69 -0.41
CA LYS A 28 -13.10 10.05 0.12
C LYS A 28 -11.90 10.29 1.04
N LYS A 29 -11.75 11.51 1.52
CA LYS A 29 -10.67 11.84 2.46
C LYS A 29 -10.84 11.09 3.78
N ASP A 30 -9.72 10.67 4.37
CA ASP A 30 -9.66 9.97 5.67
C ASP A 30 -10.27 8.57 5.66
N GLU A 31 -10.44 7.98 4.49
CA GLU A 31 -10.95 6.61 4.37
C GLU A 31 -9.81 5.59 4.31
N ARG A 32 -10.14 4.38 4.71
CA ARG A 32 -9.23 3.24 4.83
C ARG A 32 -9.68 2.11 3.92
N LEU A 33 -8.76 1.63 3.10
CA LEU A 33 -8.97 0.44 2.28
C LEU A 33 -8.19 -0.72 2.88
N VAL A 34 -8.90 -1.67 3.45
CA VAL A 34 -8.33 -2.88 4.05
C VAL A 34 -8.27 -3.97 2.99
N ILE A 35 -7.10 -4.54 2.82
CA ILE A 35 -6.85 -5.56 1.81
C ILE A 35 -6.43 -6.85 2.51
N LYS A 36 -7.31 -7.85 2.48
CA LYS A 36 -7.01 -9.21 2.89
C LYS A 36 -6.45 -9.95 1.68
N LYS A 37 -5.15 -10.23 1.69
CA LYS A 37 -4.46 -10.77 0.53
C LYS A 37 -3.89 -12.16 0.75
N CYS A 38 -3.83 -12.97 -0.31
CA CYS A 38 -2.96 -14.12 -0.40
C CYS A 38 -1.49 -13.69 -0.60
N ARG A 39 -0.56 -14.59 -0.35
CA ARG A 39 0.83 -14.37 -0.72
C ARG A 39 1.01 -14.38 -2.24
N GLN A 40 1.99 -13.63 -2.73
CA GLN A 40 2.42 -13.62 -4.15
C GLN A 40 1.34 -13.23 -5.17
N VAL A 41 0.28 -12.53 -4.75
CA VAL A 41 -0.80 -12.08 -5.64
C VAL A 41 -0.48 -10.79 -6.41
N GLY A 42 0.74 -10.26 -6.32
CA GLY A 42 1.13 -9.02 -7.00
C GLY A 42 0.67 -7.74 -6.29
N CYS A 43 0.40 -7.81 -4.99
CA CYS A 43 -0.07 -6.66 -4.20
C CYS A 43 0.95 -5.51 -4.20
N SER A 44 2.23 -5.79 -3.96
CA SER A 44 3.30 -4.80 -3.96
C SER A 44 3.42 -4.10 -5.33
N PHE A 45 3.24 -4.82 -6.43
CA PHE A 45 3.20 -4.22 -7.77
C PHE A 45 2.06 -3.21 -7.91
N THR A 46 0.88 -3.55 -7.40
CA THR A 46 -0.28 -2.64 -7.44
C THR A 46 -0.06 -1.41 -6.55
N PHE A 47 0.56 -1.59 -5.38
CA PHE A 47 0.92 -0.47 -4.51
C PHE A 47 1.93 0.47 -5.16
N ALA A 48 2.93 -0.05 -5.86
CA ALA A 48 3.87 0.77 -6.61
C ALA A 48 3.16 1.64 -7.65
N GLN A 49 2.19 1.07 -8.38
CA GLN A 49 1.39 1.83 -9.35
C GLN A 49 0.53 2.91 -8.69
N ILE A 50 -0.14 2.60 -7.56
CA ILE A 50 -0.96 3.58 -6.84
C ILE A 50 -0.09 4.72 -6.29
N LEU A 51 1.05 4.39 -5.67
CA LEU A 51 1.99 5.39 -5.12
C LEU A 51 2.55 6.27 -6.24
N PHE A 52 2.95 5.69 -7.36
CA PHE A 52 3.41 6.43 -8.54
C PHE A 52 2.32 7.34 -9.09
N TYR A 53 1.10 6.81 -9.27
CA TYR A 53 -0.06 7.59 -9.70
C TYR A 53 -0.32 8.80 -8.80
N VAL A 54 -0.30 8.61 -7.47
CA VAL A 54 -0.49 9.70 -6.50
C VAL A 54 0.62 10.72 -6.63
N ALA A 55 1.88 10.29 -6.72
CA ALA A 55 3.03 11.19 -6.79
C ALA A 55 3.02 12.05 -8.06
N ILE A 56 2.65 11.50 -9.22
CA ILE A 56 2.63 12.29 -10.46
C ILE A 56 1.42 13.21 -10.59
N ASN A 57 0.25 12.81 -10.05
CA ASN A 57 -1.00 13.55 -10.22
C ASN A 57 -1.30 14.53 -9.06
N ARG A 58 -0.58 14.45 -7.94
CA ARG A 58 -0.77 15.31 -6.77
C ARG A 58 0.54 16.05 -6.43
N PRO A 59 0.84 17.17 -7.07
CA PRO A 59 2.11 17.89 -6.89
C PRO A 59 2.39 18.23 -5.43
N ARG A 60 3.66 18.10 -5.02
CA ARG A 60 4.15 18.32 -3.64
C ARG A 60 3.45 17.43 -2.60
N SER A 61 2.87 16.32 -3.02
CA SER A 61 2.30 15.35 -2.09
C SER A 61 3.40 14.60 -1.34
N THR A 62 3.11 14.16 -0.14
CA THR A 62 3.99 13.26 0.61
C THR A 62 3.24 11.98 0.90
N SER A 63 3.72 10.87 0.38
CA SER A 63 3.21 9.53 0.65
C SER A 63 4.20 8.71 1.46
N ILE A 64 3.70 7.73 2.19
CA ILE A 64 4.51 6.87 3.06
C ILE A 64 4.14 5.41 2.78
N TYR A 65 5.14 4.59 2.49
CA TYR A 65 5.02 3.14 2.48
C TYR A 65 5.68 2.57 3.75
N ILE A 66 4.96 1.71 4.46
CA ILE A 66 5.42 1.10 5.72
C ILE A 66 5.28 -0.41 5.62
N THR A 67 6.30 -1.13 6.07
CA THR A 67 6.31 -2.59 6.17
C THR A 67 7.02 -3.06 7.44
N THR A 68 7.21 -4.36 7.61
CA THR A 68 7.73 -4.95 8.86
C THR A 68 9.20 -4.68 9.10
N THR A 69 10.07 -4.87 8.10
CA THR A 69 11.53 -4.83 8.26
C THR A 69 12.19 -3.82 7.32
N ASN A 70 13.39 -3.35 7.70
CA ASN A 70 14.19 -2.47 6.85
C ASN A 70 14.57 -3.13 5.51
N SER A 71 14.83 -4.43 5.50
CA SER A 71 15.12 -5.17 4.27
C SER A 71 13.91 -5.22 3.33
N ALA A 72 12.70 -5.42 3.86
CA ALA A 72 11.47 -5.39 3.07
C ALA A 72 11.18 -3.99 2.50
N ALA A 73 11.38 -2.94 3.30
CA ALA A 73 11.24 -1.56 2.84
C ALA A 73 12.24 -1.23 1.72
N ARG A 74 13.51 -1.65 1.88
CA ARG A 74 14.56 -1.47 0.87
C ARG A 74 14.26 -2.25 -0.40
N LYS A 75 13.78 -3.49 -0.27
CA LYS A 75 13.38 -4.29 -1.42
C LYS A 75 12.28 -3.58 -2.22
N PHE A 76 11.22 -3.14 -1.56
CA PHE A 76 10.13 -2.44 -2.24
C PHE A 76 10.58 -1.12 -2.87
N PHE A 77 11.46 -0.35 -2.20
CA PHE A 77 12.10 0.84 -2.76
C PHE A 77 12.87 0.52 -4.06
N THR A 78 13.66 -0.57 -4.07
CA THR A 78 14.43 -1.00 -5.25
C THR A 78 13.49 -1.42 -6.38
N ASP A 79 12.49 -2.27 -6.06
CA ASP A 79 11.50 -2.75 -7.04
C ASP A 79 10.73 -1.58 -7.66
N MET A 80 10.35 -0.58 -6.86
CA MET A 80 9.69 0.63 -7.36
C MET A 80 10.65 1.54 -8.14
N GLY A 81 11.93 1.59 -7.76
CA GLY A 81 12.97 2.29 -8.52
C GLY A 81 13.14 1.71 -9.93
N GLU A 82 13.16 0.39 -10.05
CA GLU A 82 13.18 -0.29 -11.35
C GLU A 82 11.90 -0.01 -12.17
N PHE A 83 10.75 0.07 -11.50
CA PHE A 83 9.50 0.47 -12.14
C PHE A 83 9.55 1.89 -12.72
N CYS A 84 10.29 2.80 -12.07
CA CYS A 84 10.43 4.20 -12.47
C CYS A 84 11.65 4.47 -13.36
N LYS A 85 12.50 3.48 -13.65
CA LYS A 85 13.86 3.63 -14.22
C LYS A 85 13.89 4.34 -15.58
N GLU A 86 12.85 4.18 -16.38
CA GLU A 86 12.75 4.82 -17.69
C GLU A 86 12.24 6.28 -17.59
N SER A 87 11.94 6.74 -16.39
CA SER A 87 11.41 8.07 -16.14
C SER A 87 12.52 8.97 -15.58
N SER A 88 12.98 9.94 -16.35
CA SER A 88 13.86 11.02 -15.85
C SER A 88 13.18 11.92 -14.80
N LEU A 89 11.96 11.56 -14.40
CA LEU A 89 11.09 12.35 -13.53
C LEU A 89 11.29 12.02 -12.04
N VAL A 90 12.15 11.05 -11.68
CA VAL A 90 12.30 10.56 -10.31
C VAL A 90 13.77 10.53 -9.90
N SER A 91 14.09 11.13 -8.76
CA SER A 91 15.38 11.02 -8.08
C SER A 91 15.26 10.02 -6.93
N LEU A 92 16.26 9.13 -6.81
CA LEU A 92 16.30 8.06 -5.81
C LEU A 92 17.38 8.36 -4.76
N ASN A 93 16.99 8.39 -3.49
CA ASN A 93 17.91 8.46 -2.36
C ASN A 93 17.90 7.13 -1.60
N SER A 94 18.87 6.27 -1.90
CA SER A 94 18.98 4.92 -1.31
C SER A 94 19.36 4.93 0.18
N SER A 95 20.00 5.99 0.68
CA SER A 95 20.36 6.10 2.08
C SER A 95 19.15 6.42 2.96
N LEU A 96 18.29 7.31 2.50
CA LEU A 96 17.07 7.72 3.22
C LEU A 96 15.86 6.85 2.86
N LEU A 97 15.97 6.00 1.84
CA LEU A 97 14.86 5.26 1.20
C LEU A 97 13.74 6.24 0.84
N GLU A 98 14.05 7.16 -0.07
CA GLU A 98 13.18 8.24 -0.48
C GLU A 98 13.18 8.37 -2.00
N MET A 99 12.02 8.58 -2.59
CA MET A 99 11.85 8.95 -3.99
C MET A 99 11.30 10.35 -4.09
N THR A 100 12.00 11.23 -4.81
CA THR A 100 11.57 12.60 -5.08
C THR A 100 11.22 12.76 -6.56
N PHE A 101 10.05 13.28 -6.83
CA PHE A 101 9.51 13.49 -8.17
C PHE A 101 9.74 14.95 -8.63
N TRP A 102 9.82 15.17 -9.95
CA TRP A 102 10.05 16.49 -10.57
C TRP A 102 9.04 17.56 -10.10
N ASN A 103 7.82 17.15 -9.73
CA ASN A 103 6.76 18.05 -9.28
C ASN A 103 6.81 18.35 -7.76
N GLY A 104 7.89 17.93 -7.09
CA GLY A 104 8.11 18.09 -5.66
C GLY A 104 7.37 17.10 -4.77
N SER A 105 6.76 16.06 -5.33
CA SER A 105 6.17 14.97 -4.54
C SER A 105 7.24 14.04 -4.01
N ILE A 106 6.99 13.45 -2.84
CA ILE A 106 7.94 12.57 -2.15
C ILE A 106 7.24 11.30 -1.70
N ILE A 107 7.91 10.16 -1.83
CA ILE A 107 7.52 8.89 -1.23
C ILE A 107 8.62 8.44 -0.29
N TYR A 108 8.26 8.23 0.98
CA TYR A 108 9.13 7.62 2.00
C TYR A 108 8.85 6.13 2.13
N PHE A 109 9.92 5.33 2.20
CA PHE A 109 9.83 3.89 2.45
C PHE A 109 10.39 3.61 3.84
N LYS A 110 9.55 3.11 4.72
CA LYS A 110 9.87 2.93 6.14
C LYS A 110 9.50 1.52 6.59
N SER A 111 10.09 1.11 7.69
CA SER A 111 9.73 -0.11 8.38
C SER A 111 9.31 0.18 9.82
N SER A 112 8.73 -0.81 10.47
CA SER A 112 8.46 -0.75 11.91
C SER A 112 9.73 -0.61 12.78
N GLU A 113 10.90 -0.94 12.20
CA GLU A 113 12.21 -0.80 12.86
C GLU A 113 12.82 0.59 12.68
N SER A 114 12.25 1.42 11.78
CA SER A 114 12.77 2.73 11.46
C SER A 114 12.28 3.79 12.45
N GLN A 115 13.03 4.89 12.57
CA GLN A 115 12.49 6.09 13.20
C GLN A 115 11.39 6.69 12.34
N LEU A 116 10.15 6.68 12.87
CA LEU A 116 8.97 7.16 12.16
C LEU A 116 8.61 8.63 12.52
N ARG A 117 9.34 9.25 13.46
CA ARG A 117 9.04 10.61 13.92
C ARG A 117 9.33 11.66 12.85
N GLY A 118 8.50 12.69 12.80
CA GLY A 118 8.71 13.84 11.92
C GLY A 118 8.24 13.67 10.47
N ILE A 119 7.68 12.51 10.13
CA ILE A 119 7.12 12.24 8.79
C ILE A 119 5.59 12.30 8.88
N SER A 120 4.94 12.84 7.87
CA SER A 120 3.47 12.83 7.75
C SER A 120 3.06 12.87 6.29
N CYS A 121 1.91 12.27 5.98
CA CYS A 121 1.30 12.45 4.67
C CYS A 121 0.88 13.91 4.49
N LYS A 122 1.06 14.45 3.29
CA LYS A 122 0.75 15.85 2.98
C LYS A 122 0.12 15.97 1.59
N ARG A 123 -0.70 17.00 1.42
CA ARG A 123 -1.22 17.45 0.11
C ARG A 123 -1.80 16.32 -0.74
N GLY A 124 -2.63 15.48 -0.13
CA GLY A 124 -3.27 14.36 -0.80
C GLY A 124 -2.38 13.13 -1.01
N GLY A 125 -1.19 13.10 -0.43
CA GLY A 125 -0.41 11.87 -0.31
C GLY A 125 -1.16 10.82 0.52
N ILE A 126 -0.72 9.58 0.45
CA ILE A 126 -1.37 8.44 1.07
C ILE A 126 -0.40 7.66 1.96
N MET A 127 -0.95 6.87 2.86
CA MET A 127 -0.19 5.89 3.62
C MET A 127 -0.53 4.48 3.11
N VAL A 128 0.50 3.69 2.85
CA VAL A 128 0.37 2.26 2.54
C VAL A 128 1.07 1.49 3.64
N VAL A 129 0.36 0.58 4.29
CA VAL A 129 0.89 -0.31 5.34
C VAL A 129 0.79 -1.74 4.83
N ASP A 130 1.92 -2.32 4.47
CA ASP A 130 2.01 -3.70 3.98
C ASP A 130 2.47 -4.65 5.09
N GLU A 131 2.00 -5.90 5.02
CA GLU A 131 2.23 -6.95 6.03
C GLU A 131 1.80 -6.50 7.44
N CYS A 132 0.67 -5.78 7.50
CA CYS A 132 0.16 -5.11 8.68
C CYS A 132 -0.12 -6.06 9.87
N ALA A 133 -0.52 -7.31 9.64
CA ALA A 133 -0.79 -8.29 10.71
C ALA A 133 0.47 -8.67 11.49
N PHE A 134 1.65 -8.42 10.94
CA PHE A 134 2.94 -8.71 11.56
C PHE A 134 3.57 -7.48 12.24
N LEU A 135 2.92 -6.31 12.16
CA LEU A 135 3.37 -5.11 12.86
C LEU A 135 3.01 -5.19 14.35
N LYS A 136 3.93 -4.77 15.20
CA LYS A 136 3.67 -4.66 16.65
C LYS A 136 2.63 -3.58 16.91
N SER A 137 1.81 -3.80 17.94
CA SER A 137 0.68 -2.89 18.26
C SER A 137 1.13 -1.47 18.64
N ASP A 138 2.30 -1.31 19.23
CA ASP A 138 2.88 -0.02 19.63
C ASP A 138 3.26 0.88 18.44
N ILE A 139 3.55 0.28 17.28
CA ILE A 139 3.83 1.03 16.04
C ILE A 139 2.65 1.90 15.63
N TRP A 140 1.43 1.45 15.89
CA TRP A 140 0.23 2.16 15.48
C TRP A 140 0.07 3.52 16.15
N THR A 141 0.54 3.68 17.39
CA THR A 141 0.57 4.98 18.07
C THR A 141 1.47 5.99 17.35
N SER A 142 2.50 5.50 16.65
CA SER A 142 3.42 6.32 15.87
C SER A 142 2.93 6.57 14.44
N ILE A 143 2.18 5.63 13.85
CA ILE A 143 1.74 5.67 12.45
C ILE A 143 0.44 6.48 12.28
N LEU A 144 -0.55 6.29 13.15
CA LEU A 144 -1.86 6.94 13.03
C LEU A 144 -1.78 8.47 12.91
N PRO A 145 -0.92 9.18 13.64
CA PRO A 145 -0.79 10.63 13.48
C PRO A 145 -0.38 11.09 12.07
N PHE A 146 0.27 10.21 11.27
CA PHE A 146 0.72 10.57 9.92
C PHE A 146 -0.44 10.92 8.98
N THR A 147 -1.60 10.38 9.23
CA THR A 147 -2.80 10.58 8.41
C THR A 147 -3.83 11.49 9.07
N THR A 148 -3.85 11.55 10.40
CA THR A 148 -4.92 12.22 11.16
C THR A 148 -5.05 13.70 10.79
N VAL A 149 -3.94 14.43 10.76
CA VAL A 149 -3.96 15.89 10.46
C VAL A 149 -4.21 16.14 8.98
N SER A 150 -3.63 15.32 8.11
CA SER A 150 -3.74 15.47 6.65
C SER A 150 -5.04 14.90 6.08
N LYS A 151 -5.77 14.09 6.86
CA LYS A 151 -6.91 13.28 6.41
C LYS A 151 -6.54 12.45 5.18
N ALA A 152 -5.35 11.86 5.23
CA ALA A 152 -4.84 11.03 4.14
C ALA A 152 -5.50 9.65 4.14
N ASN A 153 -5.78 9.14 2.96
CA ASN A 153 -6.27 7.78 2.80
C ASN A 153 -5.19 6.77 3.16
N THR A 154 -5.60 5.64 3.73
CA THR A 154 -4.70 4.59 4.15
C THR A 154 -5.08 3.26 3.48
N LEU A 155 -4.12 2.63 2.81
CA LEU A 155 -4.23 1.26 2.32
C LEU A 155 -3.54 0.34 3.34
N ILE A 156 -4.28 -0.64 3.84
CA ILE A 156 -3.82 -1.53 4.92
C ILE A 156 -3.92 -2.96 4.41
N ALA A 157 -2.78 -3.58 4.12
CA ALA A 157 -2.75 -4.91 3.53
C ALA A 157 -2.01 -5.92 4.39
N SER A 158 -2.52 -7.12 4.44
CA SER A 158 -1.80 -8.26 5.02
C SER A 158 -2.34 -9.60 4.55
N THR A 159 -1.48 -10.60 4.59
CA THR A 159 -1.92 -11.99 4.73
C THR A 159 -2.47 -12.17 6.14
N PRO A 160 -3.63 -12.78 6.34
CA PRO A 160 -4.16 -13.06 7.67
C PRO A 160 -3.18 -13.91 8.49
N TRP A 161 -3.06 -13.60 9.76
CA TRP A 161 -2.18 -14.34 10.67
C TRP A 161 -2.93 -14.80 11.94
N THR A 162 -3.58 -13.86 12.61
CA THR A 162 -4.33 -14.15 13.84
C THR A 162 -5.59 -13.29 13.90
N LYS A 163 -6.59 -13.74 14.68
CA LYS A 163 -7.79 -12.94 15.00
C LYS A 163 -7.49 -11.94 16.14
N ARG A 164 -6.34 -11.27 16.11
CA ARG A 164 -5.88 -10.30 17.10
C ARG A 164 -5.05 -9.20 16.45
N GLY A 165 -4.89 -8.08 17.16
CA GLY A 165 -4.07 -6.96 16.74
C GLY A 165 -4.79 -5.98 15.82
N MET A 166 -4.10 -4.89 15.47
CA MET A 166 -4.71 -3.76 14.77
C MET A 166 -5.20 -4.11 13.36
N TYR A 167 -4.50 -4.99 12.64
CA TYR A 167 -4.98 -5.43 11.33
C TYR A 167 -6.34 -6.11 11.42
N TYR A 168 -6.50 -7.02 12.39
CA TYR A 168 -7.78 -7.69 12.62
C TYR A 168 -8.88 -6.70 12.99
N THR A 169 -8.58 -5.71 13.83
CA THR A 169 -9.52 -4.63 14.16
C THR A 169 -9.97 -3.85 12.92
N PHE A 170 -9.05 -3.49 12.02
CA PHE A 170 -9.39 -2.82 10.77
C PHE A 170 -10.21 -3.70 9.84
N TYR A 171 -9.86 -4.99 9.76
CA TYR A 171 -10.59 -5.97 8.96
C TYR A 171 -12.04 -6.13 9.46
N GLU A 172 -12.26 -6.29 10.77
CA GLU A 172 -13.59 -6.40 11.36
C GLU A 172 -14.43 -5.14 11.10
N ARG A 173 -13.84 -3.97 11.21
CA ARG A 173 -14.51 -2.70 10.90
C ARG A 173 -14.92 -2.60 9.43
N ALA A 174 -14.05 -2.99 8.53
CA ALA A 174 -14.35 -3.02 7.10
C ALA A 174 -15.41 -4.07 6.76
N LEU A 175 -15.35 -5.26 7.40
CA LEU A 175 -16.30 -6.34 7.21
C LEU A 175 -17.71 -5.97 7.73
N SER A 176 -17.80 -5.22 8.84
CA SER A 176 -19.06 -4.74 9.40
C SER A 176 -19.66 -3.54 8.66
N GLY A 177 -18.96 -3.00 7.66
CA GLY A 177 -19.40 -1.83 6.91
C GLY A 177 -19.28 -0.51 7.67
N ASP A 178 -18.36 -0.42 8.63
CA ASP A 178 -18.10 0.83 9.36
C ASP A 178 -17.82 1.96 8.37
N PRO A 179 -18.43 3.14 8.54
CA PRO A 179 -18.20 4.29 7.67
C PRO A 179 -16.70 4.63 7.55
N GLY A 180 -16.22 4.85 6.32
CA GLY A 180 -14.82 5.15 6.03
C GLY A 180 -13.88 3.95 6.03
N TYR A 181 -14.43 2.72 6.11
CA TYR A 181 -13.67 1.48 5.94
C TYR A 181 -14.21 0.69 4.76
N HIS A 182 -13.33 0.27 3.89
CA HIS A 182 -13.62 -0.51 2.69
C HIS A 182 -12.81 -1.80 2.73
N LEU A 183 -13.32 -2.88 2.15
CA LEU A 183 -12.67 -4.19 2.16
C LEU A 183 -12.46 -4.71 0.73
N ILE A 184 -11.26 -5.22 0.49
CA ILE A 184 -10.97 -6.14 -0.61
C ILE A 184 -10.42 -7.43 -0.01
N ASP A 185 -11.10 -8.54 -0.27
CA ASP A 185 -10.63 -9.88 0.08
C ASP A 185 -10.23 -10.60 -1.20
N THR A 186 -8.95 -10.91 -1.35
CA THR A 186 -8.46 -11.56 -2.57
C THR A 186 -8.95 -12.99 -2.75
N ARG A 187 -9.61 -13.59 -1.74
CA ARG A 187 -10.27 -14.90 -1.86
C ARG A 187 -11.48 -14.87 -2.80
N ASP A 188 -12.06 -13.69 -2.99
CA ASP A 188 -13.23 -13.51 -3.86
C ASP A 188 -12.87 -13.52 -5.36
N TYR A 189 -11.58 -13.66 -5.67
CA TYR A 189 -11.04 -13.60 -7.03
C TYR A 189 -10.36 -14.90 -7.45
N ASP A 190 -10.33 -15.15 -8.75
CA ASP A 190 -9.50 -16.23 -9.30
C ASP A 190 -8.02 -15.86 -9.21
N LEU A 191 -7.30 -16.60 -8.37
CA LEU A 191 -5.88 -16.43 -8.09
C LEU A 191 -5.01 -17.54 -8.72
N SER A 192 -5.53 -18.28 -9.70
CA SER A 192 -4.84 -19.41 -10.34
C SER A 192 -3.44 -19.05 -10.88
N TYR A 193 -3.21 -17.80 -11.23
CA TYR A 193 -1.92 -17.33 -11.74
C TYR A 193 -0.84 -17.14 -10.67
N PHE A 194 -1.20 -17.01 -9.38
CA PHE A 194 -0.29 -16.55 -8.33
C PHE A 194 -0.12 -17.50 -7.15
N SER A 195 -0.91 -18.55 -7.06
CA SER A 195 -0.83 -19.49 -5.95
C SER A 195 -1.14 -20.92 -6.41
N SER A 196 -0.45 -21.89 -5.79
CA SER A 196 -0.84 -23.30 -5.91
C SER A 196 -2.19 -23.54 -5.23
N GLU A 197 -2.86 -24.64 -5.59
CA GLU A 197 -4.12 -25.05 -4.97
C GLU A 197 -3.96 -25.23 -3.45
N ASP A 198 -2.85 -25.84 -3.01
CA ASP A 198 -2.54 -26.04 -1.59
C ASP A 198 -2.45 -24.74 -0.81
N GLN A 199 -1.82 -23.69 -1.39
CA GLN A 199 -1.75 -22.37 -0.78
C GLN A 199 -3.13 -21.70 -0.67
N ARG A 200 -4.02 -21.94 -1.64
CA ARG A 200 -5.40 -21.42 -1.60
C ARG A 200 -6.23 -22.11 -0.53
N GLU A 201 -6.09 -23.44 -0.38
CA GLU A 201 -6.77 -24.18 0.67
C GLU A 201 -6.31 -23.75 2.07
N GLU A 202 -5.00 -23.62 2.27
CA GLU A 202 -4.46 -23.14 3.55
C GLU A 202 -5.00 -21.73 3.88
N TYR A 203 -5.09 -20.86 2.87
CA TYR A 203 -5.63 -19.52 3.04
C TYR A 203 -7.13 -19.46 3.34
N ARG A 204 -7.91 -20.38 2.77
CA ARG A 204 -9.36 -20.49 3.04
C ARG A 204 -9.66 -20.93 4.48
N LYS A 205 -8.71 -21.60 5.14
CA LYS A 205 -8.85 -22.11 6.52
C LYS A 205 -8.57 -21.03 7.60
N ILE A 206 -7.97 -19.90 7.25
CA ILE A 206 -7.66 -18.76 8.13
C ILE A 206 -8.77 -17.70 8.01
#